data_be4bd06a03b4637a0c5834617f46a22c
#
_entry.id   be4bd06a03b4637a0c5834617f46a22c
#
_cell.length_a   1.000
_cell.length_b   1.000
_cell.length_c   1.000
_cell.angle_alpha   90.00
_cell.angle_beta   90.00
_cell.angle_gamma   90.00
#
_symmetry.space_group_name_H-M   'P 1'
#
loop_
_entity.id
_entity.type
_entity.pdbx_description
1 polymer ?
#
loop_
_entity_poly.entity_id
_entity_poly.type
_entity_poly.pdbx_seq_one_letter_code
_entity_poly.pdbx_strand_id
1 'polypeptide(L)'
;MSGKKTPKRYGWNTPVTAIGPQGGAMLRSIKSITADPLTYLEATWSEFGDVVQFPIPKPATYLVTSPEGAREVLVNQHNETSKRTLQYNNLSLVTGEGLLTADTQAWRPRRRMLQPAFHKEMVALSVNHIEAGLAKLDAQWNELTSEGTAIVDIDHAMMSLALEITCGALFGIDVDDDVDEITSATLIALHGVVSRARNPISVPLGFPTPANLRMKRAIKRLDKAVDAI
;
A
#
# COMPACT_ATOMS: atom_id res chain seq x y z
N MET A 1 -33.79 -27.80 14.78
CA MET A 1 -32.80 -27.66 15.89
C MET A 1 -31.41 -27.61 15.25
N SER A 2 -30.89 -26.40 15.02
CA SER A 2 -29.56 -26.22 14.42
C SER A 2 -28.52 -26.33 15.54
N GLY A 3 -27.77 -27.45 15.52
CA GLY A 3 -26.69 -27.66 16.47
C GLY A 3 -25.59 -26.62 16.26
N LYS A 4 -25.43 -25.68 17.19
CA LYS A 4 -24.27 -24.81 17.27
C LYS A 4 -23.02 -25.68 17.38
N LYS A 5 -22.29 -25.84 16.25
CA LYS A 5 -20.96 -26.45 16.28
C LYS A 5 -20.05 -25.56 17.12
N THR A 6 -19.55 -26.10 18.20
CA THR A 6 -18.54 -25.42 19.04
C THR A 6 -17.35 -25.06 18.17
N PRO A 7 -16.86 -23.80 18.23
CA PRO A 7 -15.73 -23.39 17.40
C PRO A 7 -14.49 -24.23 17.72
N LYS A 8 -13.93 -24.88 16.71
CA LYS A 8 -12.67 -25.62 16.84
C LYS A 8 -11.53 -24.63 17.07
N ARG A 9 -10.66 -24.92 18.04
CA ARG A 9 -9.44 -24.17 18.25
C ARG A 9 -8.39 -24.62 17.23
N TYR A 10 -7.90 -23.69 16.39
CA TYR A 10 -6.70 -23.94 15.61
C TYR A 10 -5.49 -24.00 16.56
N GLY A 11 -4.58 -24.94 16.33
CA GLY A 11 -3.38 -25.08 17.12
C GLY A 11 -2.62 -23.75 17.18
N TRP A 12 -2.52 -23.15 18.36
CA TRP A 12 -1.92 -21.88 18.76
C TRP A 12 -2.93 -20.90 19.39
N ASN A 13 -3.98 -21.41 20.01
CA ASN A 13 -4.96 -20.67 20.82
C ASN A 13 -5.72 -19.51 20.12
N THR A 14 -5.79 -19.50 18.79
CA THR A 14 -6.65 -18.54 18.10
C THR A 14 -8.07 -19.08 18.06
N PRO A 15 -9.07 -18.35 18.58
CA PRO A 15 -10.47 -18.79 18.48
C PRO A 15 -10.89 -18.86 17.00
N VAL A 16 -11.60 -19.92 16.63
CA VAL A 16 -12.19 -20.05 15.29
C VAL A 16 -13.52 -19.34 15.32
N THR A 17 -13.60 -18.23 14.61
CA THR A 17 -14.80 -17.40 14.48
C THR A 17 -15.46 -17.52 13.11
N ALA A 18 -14.70 -17.96 12.09
CA ALA A 18 -15.20 -18.27 10.76
C ALA A 18 -14.58 -19.55 10.19
N ILE A 19 -15.18 -20.10 9.14
CA ILE A 19 -14.68 -21.28 8.42
C ILE A 19 -13.45 -20.88 7.61
N GLY A 20 -12.51 -21.80 7.39
CA GLY A 20 -11.35 -21.54 6.56
C GLY A 20 -10.34 -22.69 6.56
N PRO A 21 -9.22 -22.54 5.82
CA PRO A 21 -8.20 -23.57 5.70
C PRO A 21 -7.55 -23.82 7.07
N GLN A 22 -7.29 -25.09 7.37
CA GLN A 22 -6.57 -25.44 8.59
C GLN A 22 -5.07 -25.13 8.44
N GLY A 23 -4.39 -24.91 9.58
CA GLY A 23 -3.00 -24.46 9.58
C GLY A 23 -2.05 -25.32 8.74
N GLY A 24 -2.19 -26.66 8.76
CA GLY A 24 -1.40 -27.57 7.93
C GLY A 24 -1.71 -27.47 6.43
N ALA A 25 -2.95 -27.21 6.04
CA ALA A 25 -3.31 -26.98 4.63
C ALA A 25 -2.72 -25.65 4.15
N MET A 26 -2.83 -24.59 4.94
CA MET A 26 -2.27 -23.29 4.60
C MET A 26 -0.75 -23.32 4.46
N LEU A 27 -0.03 -24.05 5.31
CA LEU A 27 1.43 -24.22 5.17
C LEU A 27 1.81 -24.91 3.85
N ARG A 28 1.05 -25.91 3.39
CA ARG A 28 1.25 -26.55 2.08
C ARG A 28 0.97 -25.58 0.92
N SER A 29 0.05 -24.66 1.10
CA SER A 29 -0.35 -23.69 0.08
C SER A 29 0.54 -22.47 0.00
N ILE A 30 1.57 -22.29 0.84
CA ILE A 30 2.44 -21.10 0.86
C ILE A 30 3.04 -20.83 -0.53
N LYS A 31 3.46 -21.88 -1.26
CA LYS A 31 4.01 -21.70 -2.60
C LYS A 31 2.99 -21.12 -3.57
N SER A 32 1.75 -21.64 -3.55
CA SER A 32 0.65 -21.15 -4.38
C SER A 32 0.26 -19.71 -3.99
N ILE A 33 0.18 -19.43 -2.69
CA ILE A 33 -0.11 -18.08 -2.16
C ILE A 33 0.91 -17.05 -2.63
N THR A 34 2.20 -17.43 -2.68
CA THR A 34 3.28 -16.51 -3.08
C THR A 34 3.41 -16.38 -4.59
N ALA A 35 3.09 -17.42 -5.35
CA ALA A 35 3.16 -17.43 -6.81
C ALA A 35 1.95 -16.72 -7.44
N ASP A 36 0.74 -17.05 -7.00
CA ASP A 36 -0.51 -16.49 -7.49
C ASP A 36 -1.52 -16.30 -6.32
N PRO A 37 -1.43 -15.17 -5.60
CA PRO A 37 -2.30 -14.92 -4.47
C PRO A 37 -3.78 -14.76 -4.86
N LEU A 38 -4.07 -14.25 -6.06
CA LEU A 38 -5.45 -14.00 -6.48
C LEU A 38 -6.20 -15.32 -6.72
N THR A 39 -5.62 -16.23 -7.51
CA THR A 39 -6.19 -17.55 -7.74
C THR A 39 -6.37 -18.33 -6.42
N TYR A 40 -5.43 -18.20 -5.49
CA TYR A 40 -5.58 -18.81 -4.16
C TYR A 40 -6.76 -18.24 -3.37
N LEU A 41 -6.93 -16.92 -3.35
CA LEU A 41 -8.03 -16.25 -2.65
C LEU A 41 -9.39 -16.62 -3.29
N GLU A 42 -9.46 -16.67 -4.61
CA GLU A 42 -10.67 -17.04 -5.36
C GLU A 42 -11.08 -18.50 -5.07
N ALA A 43 -10.12 -19.43 -5.11
CA ALA A 43 -10.36 -20.82 -4.75
C ALA A 43 -10.82 -20.96 -3.29
N THR A 44 -10.21 -20.21 -2.38
CA THR A 44 -10.57 -20.20 -0.96
C THR A 44 -11.99 -19.65 -0.74
N TRP A 45 -12.35 -18.59 -1.43
CA TRP A 45 -13.71 -18.04 -1.42
C TRP A 45 -14.73 -19.05 -1.96
N SER A 46 -14.42 -19.68 -3.08
CA SER A 46 -15.30 -20.70 -3.68
C SER A 46 -15.53 -21.91 -2.76
N GLU A 47 -14.53 -22.31 -1.97
CA GLU A 47 -14.59 -23.44 -1.05
C GLU A 47 -15.28 -23.10 0.28
N PHE A 48 -15.02 -21.93 0.86
CA PHE A 48 -15.40 -21.60 2.23
C PHE A 48 -16.47 -20.51 2.33
N GLY A 49 -16.77 -19.79 1.24
CA GLY A 49 -17.78 -18.73 1.19
C GLY A 49 -17.23 -17.33 1.53
N ASP A 50 -18.14 -16.39 1.81
CA ASP A 50 -17.86 -14.95 1.83
C ASP A 50 -17.01 -14.46 3.01
N VAL A 51 -16.93 -15.22 4.09
CA VAL A 51 -16.11 -14.86 5.26
C VAL A 51 -15.23 -16.04 5.62
N VAL A 52 -13.94 -15.89 5.33
CA VAL A 52 -12.94 -16.94 5.56
C VAL A 52 -11.91 -16.50 6.56
N GLN A 53 -11.63 -17.34 7.56
CA GLN A 53 -10.58 -17.11 8.54
C GLN A 53 -9.29 -17.85 8.16
N PHE A 54 -8.20 -17.10 8.02
CA PHE A 54 -6.86 -17.67 7.89
C PHE A 54 -6.19 -17.79 9.26
N PRO A 55 -5.61 -18.96 9.59
CA PRO A 55 -4.98 -19.18 10.90
C PRO A 55 -3.62 -18.50 11.04
N ILE A 56 -2.99 -18.11 9.94
CA ILE A 56 -1.70 -17.40 9.87
C ILE A 56 -1.77 -16.32 8.80
N PRO A 57 -1.08 -15.14 8.97
CA PRO A 57 -0.29 -14.78 10.15
C PRO A 57 -1.14 -14.55 11.40
N LYS A 58 -0.49 -14.40 12.56
CA LYS A 58 -1.18 -13.97 13.77
C LYS A 58 -1.10 -12.45 13.95
N PRO A 59 -2.15 -11.80 14.42
CA PRO A 59 -3.50 -12.34 14.71
C PRO A 59 -4.18 -12.89 13.46
N ALA A 60 -5.29 -13.65 13.63
CA ALA A 60 -6.02 -14.23 12.51
C ALA A 60 -6.42 -13.17 11.49
N THR A 61 -6.24 -13.50 10.22
CA THR A 61 -6.61 -12.66 9.09
C THR A 61 -7.90 -13.19 8.48
N TYR A 62 -8.74 -12.31 7.97
CA TYR A 62 -10.02 -12.66 7.37
C TYR A 62 -10.08 -12.18 5.91
N LEU A 63 -10.63 -13.02 5.04
CA LEU A 63 -11.10 -12.63 3.73
C LEU A 63 -12.60 -12.35 3.84
N VAL A 64 -13.02 -11.17 3.42
CA VAL A 64 -14.43 -10.77 3.35
C VAL A 64 -14.71 -10.33 1.92
N THR A 65 -15.56 -11.07 1.21
CA THR A 65 -15.82 -10.88 -0.23
C THR A 65 -17.18 -10.30 -0.53
N SER A 66 -18.14 -10.39 0.41
CA SER A 66 -19.47 -9.82 0.19
C SER A 66 -19.48 -8.29 0.35
N PRO A 67 -20.26 -7.55 -0.47
CA PRO A 67 -20.42 -6.10 -0.33
C PRO A 67 -20.95 -5.70 1.06
N GLU A 68 -21.87 -6.49 1.62
CA GLU A 68 -22.45 -6.28 2.94
C GLU A 68 -21.39 -6.40 4.04
N GLY A 69 -20.55 -7.44 3.97
CA GLY A 69 -19.43 -7.64 4.89
C GLY A 69 -18.40 -6.53 4.80
N ALA A 70 -18.06 -6.11 3.59
CA ALA A 70 -17.15 -4.99 3.36
C ALA A 70 -17.73 -3.67 3.95
N ARG A 71 -19.02 -3.40 3.73
CA ARG A 71 -19.72 -2.23 4.30
C ARG A 71 -19.71 -2.28 5.82
N GLU A 72 -19.99 -3.45 6.42
CA GLU A 72 -19.98 -3.63 7.86
C GLU A 72 -18.63 -3.25 8.45
N VAL A 73 -17.53 -3.78 7.93
CA VAL A 73 -16.18 -3.50 8.44
C VAL A 73 -15.74 -2.07 8.16
N LEU A 74 -15.96 -1.55 6.94
CA LEU A 74 -15.36 -0.29 6.50
C LEU A 74 -16.21 0.93 6.87
N VAL A 75 -17.53 0.78 7.02
CA VAL A 75 -18.45 1.88 7.27
C VAL A 75 -19.06 1.78 8.67
N ASN A 76 -19.74 0.67 8.98
CA ASN A 76 -20.52 0.58 10.23
C ASN A 76 -19.61 0.48 11.46
N GLN A 77 -18.54 -0.32 11.36
CA GLN A 77 -17.59 -0.56 12.46
C GLN A 77 -16.27 0.22 12.34
N HIS A 78 -16.21 1.27 11.51
CA HIS A 78 -14.99 2.05 11.28
C HIS A 78 -14.37 2.64 12.55
N ASN A 79 -15.14 2.84 13.62
CA ASN A 79 -14.64 3.35 14.91
C ASN A 79 -13.94 2.26 15.75
N GLU A 80 -14.23 0.98 15.48
CA GLU A 80 -13.69 -0.18 16.19
C GLU A 80 -12.51 -0.80 15.45
N THR A 81 -12.27 -0.37 14.20
CA THR A 81 -11.14 -0.83 13.40
C THR A 81 -9.93 0.07 13.57
N SER A 82 -8.73 -0.49 13.44
CA SER A 82 -7.48 0.24 13.51
C SER A 82 -6.52 -0.15 12.39
N LYS A 83 -5.51 0.70 12.16
CA LYS A 83 -4.44 0.45 11.19
C LYS A 83 -3.25 -0.32 11.78
N ARG A 84 -3.38 -0.91 12.97
CA ARG A 84 -2.31 -1.66 13.65
C ARG A 84 -2.13 -3.04 13.04
N THR A 85 -1.73 -3.09 11.78
CA THR A 85 -1.44 -4.32 11.03
C THR A 85 0.02 -4.39 10.63
N LEU A 86 0.50 -5.58 10.29
CA LEU A 86 1.87 -5.77 9.81
C LEU A 86 2.15 -4.93 8.55
N GLN A 87 1.16 -4.82 7.66
CA GLN A 87 1.27 -4.06 6.42
C GLN A 87 1.45 -2.57 6.69
N TYR A 88 0.60 -1.98 7.54
CA TYR A 88 0.72 -0.57 7.91
C TYR A 88 1.99 -0.28 8.71
N ASN A 89 2.43 -1.19 9.58
CA ASN A 89 3.70 -1.06 10.29
C ASN A 89 4.89 -1.07 9.32
N ASN A 90 4.87 -1.89 8.26
CA ASN A 90 5.90 -1.88 7.24
C ASN A 90 5.85 -0.59 6.39
N LEU A 91 4.66 -0.13 6.05
CA LEU A 91 4.47 1.12 5.28
C LEU A 91 4.96 2.34 6.06
N SER A 92 4.68 2.40 7.38
CA SER A 92 5.13 3.50 8.24
C SER A 92 6.65 3.63 8.35
N LEU A 93 7.41 2.60 7.99
CA LEU A 93 8.88 2.70 7.90
C LEU A 93 9.33 3.70 6.81
N VAL A 94 8.50 3.95 5.81
CA VAL A 94 8.77 4.90 4.72
C VAL A 94 7.97 6.19 4.89
N THR A 95 6.69 6.09 5.19
CA THR A 95 5.78 7.25 5.24
C THR A 95 5.68 7.88 6.63
N GLY A 96 6.37 7.34 7.62
CA GLY A 96 6.18 7.76 9.01
C GLY A 96 4.74 7.56 9.48
N GLU A 97 4.32 8.33 10.47
CA GLU A 97 2.94 8.36 10.99
C GLU A 97 2.08 9.42 10.27
N GLY A 98 2.14 9.44 8.93
CA GLY A 98 1.33 10.34 8.11
C GLY A 98 -0.16 9.97 8.08
N LEU A 99 -0.95 10.70 7.28
CA LEU A 99 -2.39 10.50 7.17
C LEU A 99 -2.76 9.06 6.76
N LEU A 100 -1.94 8.42 5.92
CA LEU A 100 -2.17 7.06 5.46
C LEU A 100 -1.99 6.02 6.57
N THR A 101 -0.97 6.17 7.41
CA THR A 101 -0.51 5.17 8.38
C THR A 101 -0.91 5.45 9.82
N ALA A 102 -1.24 6.70 10.15
CA ALA A 102 -1.65 7.09 11.49
C ALA A 102 -2.89 6.33 11.96
N ASP A 103 -2.89 5.91 13.22
CA ASP A 103 -4.04 5.28 13.85
C ASP A 103 -5.13 6.32 14.22
N THR A 104 -6.32 5.85 14.54
CA THR A 104 -7.56 6.62 14.70
C THR A 104 -7.41 7.90 15.53
N GLN A 105 -6.67 7.86 16.64
CA GLN A 105 -6.48 9.03 17.51
C GLN A 105 -5.67 10.14 16.84
N ALA A 106 -4.57 9.80 16.17
CA ALA A 106 -3.73 10.75 15.46
C ALA A 106 -4.29 11.11 14.07
N TRP A 107 -5.00 10.18 13.44
CA TRP A 107 -5.56 10.35 12.11
C TRP A 107 -6.70 11.39 12.05
N ARG A 108 -7.64 11.37 13.00
CA ARG A 108 -8.81 12.25 12.98
C ARG A 108 -8.46 13.75 12.96
N PRO A 109 -7.59 14.27 13.85
CA PRO A 109 -7.21 15.68 13.81
C PRO A 109 -6.44 16.04 12.54
N ARG A 110 -5.53 15.17 12.08
CA ARG A 110 -4.76 15.39 10.84
C ARG A 110 -5.65 15.43 9.61
N ARG A 111 -6.59 14.49 9.48
CA ARG A 111 -7.56 14.50 8.38
C ARG A 111 -8.42 15.75 8.37
N ARG A 112 -8.91 16.19 9.54
CA ARG A 112 -9.73 17.41 9.65
C ARG A 112 -8.95 18.65 9.22
N MET A 113 -7.68 18.73 9.57
CA MET A 113 -6.80 19.84 9.18
C MET A 113 -6.54 19.87 7.67
N LEU A 114 -6.36 18.71 7.04
CA LEU A 114 -6.04 18.60 5.61
C LEU A 114 -7.27 18.61 4.71
N GLN A 115 -8.45 18.27 5.23
CA GLN A 115 -9.68 18.14 4.44
C GLN A 115 -10.04 19.36 3.59
N PRO A 116 -9.84 20.64 4.03
CA PRO A 116 -10.11 21.81 3.21
C PRO A 116 -9.30 21.85 1.91
N ALA A 117 -8.07 21.35 1.89
CA ALA A 117 -7.23 21.29 0.69
C ALA A 117 -7.77 20.33 -0.38
N PHE A 118 -8.70 19.44 -0.02
CA PHE A 118 -9.32 18.48 -0.94
C PHE A 118 -10.75 18.85 -1.31
N HIS A 119 -11.17 20.11 -1.13
CA HIS A 119 -12.45 20.57 -1.65
C HIS A 119 -12.45 20.58 -3.17
N LYS A 120 -13.64 20.37 -3.76
CA LYS A 120 -13.82 20.23 -5.22
C LYS A 120 -13.16 21.36 -6.01
N GLU A 121 -13.22 22.58 -5.52
CA GLU A 121 -12.63 23.77 -6.14
C GLU A 121 -11.09 23.69 -6.16
N MET A 122 -10.48 23.25 -5.06
CA MET A 122 -9.03 23.08 -4.97
C MET A 122 -8.54 21.94 -5.86
N VAL A 123 -9.29 20.83 -5.89
CA VAL A 123 -8.98 19.70 -6.79
C VAL A 123 -9.10 20.12 -8.26
N ALA A 124 -10.05 21.00 -8.61
CA ALA A 124 -10.18 21.51 -9.97
C ALA A 124 -8.95 22.30 -10.45
N LEU A 125 -8.23 22.97 -9.56
CA LEU A 125 -6.99 23.67 -9.89
C LEU A 125 -5.85 22.73 -10.29
N SER A 126 -5.91 21.46 -9.86
CA SER A 126 -4.92 20.46 -10.25
C SER A 126 -4.90 20.17 -11.76
N VAL A 127 -5.97 20.51 -12.48
CA VAL A 127 -6.04 20.34 -13.94
C VAL A 127 -4.92 21.10 -14.63
N ASN A 128 -4.60 22.32 -14.19
CA ASN A 128 -3.52 23.10 -14.77
C ASN A 128 -2.16 22.42 -14.62
N HIS A 129 -1.90 21.80 -13.47
CA HIS A 129 -0.68 21.02 -13.22
C HIS A 129 -0.63 19.75 -14.06
N ILE A 130 -1.80 19.10 -14.28
CA ILE A 130 -1.90 17.93 -15.14
C ILE A 130 -1.58 18.31 -16.59
N GLU A 131 -2.18 19.38 -17.11
CA GLU A 131 -1.93 19.86 -18.47
C GLU A 131 -0.47 20.24 -18.69
N ALA A 132 0.14 20.95 -17.74
CA ALA A 132 1.55 21.35 -17.80
C ALA A 132 2.48 20.11 -17.79
N GLY A 133 2.26 19.18 -16.86
CA GLY A 133 3.05 17.94 -16.76
C GLY A 133 2.93 17.06 -18.02
N LEU A 134 1.72 16.94 -18.57
CA LEU A 134 1.51 16.19 -19.83
C LEU A 134 2.20 16.86 -21.00
N ALA A 135 2.14 18.18 -21.12
CA ALA A 135 2.82 18.90 -22.20
C ALA A 135 4.35 18.73 -22.12
N LYS A 136 4.91 18.73 -20.92
CA LYS A 136 6.32 18.47 -20.70
C LYS A 136 6.72 17.04 -21.06
N LEU A 137 5.93 16.06 -20.63
CA LEU A 137 6.16 14.65 -20.97
C LEU A 137 6.09 14.42 -22.48
N ASP A 138 5.11 15.03 -23.17
CA ASP A 138 4.96 14.96 -24.63
C ASP A 138 6.19 15.56 -25.34
N ALA A 139 6.66 16.72 -24.88
CA ALA A 139 7.87 17.33 -25.42
C ALA A 139 9.11 16.44 -25.25
N GLN A 140 9.29 15.83 -24.06
CA GLN A 140 10.38 14.89 -23.80
C GLN A 140 10.32 13.67 -24.73
N TRP A 141 9.14 13.10 -24.94
CA TRP A 141 8.99 11.94 -25.81
C TRP A 141 9.17 12.29 -27.29
N ASN A 142 8.73 13.47 -27.71
CA ASN A 142 8.98 13.97 -29.07
C ASN A 142 10.48 14.19 -29.31
N GLU A 143 11.22 14.70 -28.34
CA GLU A 143 12.67 14.83 -28.42
C GLU A 143 13.36 13.47 -28.52
N LEU A 144 13.00 12.50 -27.66
CA LEU A 144 13.54 11.14 -27.67
C LEU A 144 13.26 10.40 -28.98
N THR A 145 12.16 10.71 -29.67
CA THR A 145 11.77 10.05 -30.91
C THR A 145 12.15 10.84 -32.17
N SER A 146 12.78 12.00 -32.02
CA SER A 146 13.15 12.89 -33.15
C SER A 146 14.03 12.22 -34.20
N GLU A 147 14.88 11.26 -33.82
CA GLU A 147 15.76 10.50 -34.70
C GLU A 147 15.23 9.09 -35.03
N GLY A 148 14.00 8.76 -34.63
CA GLY A 148 13.36 7.45 -34.88
C GLY A 148 12.53 6.94 -33.74
N THR A 149 12.62 5.65 -33.42
CA THR A 149 11.88 5.00 -32.32
C THR A 149 12.70 4.96 -31.04
N ALA A 150 12.05 5.23 -29.92
CA ALA A 150 12.67 5.13 -28.58
C ALA A 150 11.92 4.10 -27.71
N ILE A 151 12.63 3.52 -26.75
CA ILE A 151 12.05 2.66 -25.72
C ILE A 151 11.96 3.50 -24.43
N VAL A 152 10.76 3.59 -23.86
CA VAL A 152 10.49 4.37 -22.66
C VAL A 152 10.09 3.41 -21.52
N ASP A 153 10.64 3.63 -20.32
CA ASP A 153 10.16 2.99 -19.09
C ASP A 153 8.90 3.72 -18.62
N ILE A 154 7.74 3.12 -18.91
CA ILE A 154 6.43 3.69 -18.59
C ILE A 154 6.21 3.81 -17.09
N ASP A 155 6.68 2.84 -16.28
CA ASP A 155 6.53 2.89 -14.82
C ASP A 155 7.24 4.12 -14.25
N HIS A 156 8.48 4.34 -14.67
CA HIS A 156 9.26 5.50 -14.27
C HIS A 156 8.64 6.81 -14.77
N ALA A 157 8.26 6.90 -16.04
CA ALA A 157 7.69 8.11 -16.63
C ALA A 157 6.38 8.52 -15.94
N MET A 158 5.48 7.56 -15.68
CA MET A 158 4.21 7.83 -15.02
C MET A 158 4.39 8.17 -13.53
N MET A 159 5.35 7.57 -12.86
CA MET A 159 5.67 7.92 -11.47
C MET A 159 6.23 9.34 -11.37
N SER A 160 7.14 9.73 -12.26
CA SER A 160 7.69 11.10 -12.33
C SER A 160 6.61 12.12 -12.61
N LEU A 161 5.76 11.86 -13.60
CA LEU A 161 4.61 12.72 -13.91
C LEU A 161 3.66 12.88 -12.73
N ALA A 162 3.31 11.78 -12.06
CA ALA A 162 2.41 11.80 -10.90
C ALA A 162 3.04 12.58 -9.73
N LEU A 163 4.34 12.45 -9.52
CA LEU A 163 5.06 13.18 -8.48
C LEU A 163 5.06 14.68 -8.77
N GLU A 164 5.40 15.09 -9.99
CA GLU A 164 5.42 16.49 -10.42
C GLU A 164 4.04 17.14 -10.27
N ILE A 165 2.98 16.50 -10.80
CA ILE A 165 1.59 16.98 -10.66
C ILE A 165 1.20 17.11 -9.18
N THR A 166 1.53 16.11 -8.37
CA THR A 166 1.15 16.10 -6.95
C THR A 166 1.87 17.17 -6.16
N CYS A 167 3.17 17.36 -6.39
CA CYS A 167 3.96 18.41 -5.74
C CYS A 167 3.48 19.79 -6.15
N GLY A 168 3.24 20.02 -7.43
CA GLY A 168 2.68 21.29 -7.90
C GLY A 168 1.29 21.57 -7.32
N ALA A 169 0.39 20.58 -7.35
CA ALA A 169 -0.99 20.76 -6.91
C ALA A 169 -1.15 20.90 -5.39
N LEU A 170 -0.37 20.19 -4.57
CA LEU A 170 -0.53 20.17 -3.12
C LEU A 170 0.38 21.16 -2.40
N PHE A 171 1.58 21.39 -2.93
CA PHE A 171 2.60 22.22 -2.25
C PHE A 171 2.96 23.47 -3.05
N GLY A 172 2.56 23.57 -4.31
CA GLY A 172 2.91 24.70 -5.18
C GLY A 172 4.41 24.78 -5.52
N ILE A 173 5.09 23.63 -5.48
CA ILE A 173 6.54 23.54 -5.73
C ILE A 173 6.80 22.83 -7.05
N ASP A 174 7.86 23.28 -7.71
CA ASP A 174 8.44 22.61 -8.86
C ASP A 174 9.59 21.70 -8.38
N VAL A 175 9.56 20.45 -8.79
CA VAL A 175 10.55 19.43 -8.42
C VAL A 175 11.41 18.98 -9.60
N ASP A 176 11.48 19.78 -10.65
CA ASP A 176 12.11 19.44 -11.94
C ASP A 176 13.51 18.83 -11.79
N ASP A 177 14.37 19.45 -11.00
CA ASP A 177 15.76 19.02 -10.85
C ASP A 177 15.93 17.73 -10.01
N ASP A 178 14.97 17.43 -9.13
CA ASP A 178 15.04 16.32 -8.18
C ASP A 178 14.06 15.18 -8.48
N VAL A 179 13.20 15.31 -9.52
CA VAL A 179 12.13 14.34 -9.86
C VAL A 179 12.67 12.92 -10.01
N ASP A 180 13.74 12.74 -10.77
CA ASP A 180 14.30 11.41 -11.04
C ASP A 180 14.90 10.77 -9.78
N GLU A 181 15.55 11.57 -8.94
CA GLU A 181 16.11 11.07 -7.66
C GLU A 181 15.00 10.68 -6.70
N ILE A 182 13.96 11.51 -6.56
CA ILE A 182 12.81 11.26 -5.67
C ILE A 182 12.00 10.07 -6.19
N THR A 183 11.75 10.00 -7.51
CA THR A 183 11.04 8.88 -8.15
C THR A 183 11.76 7.57 -7.92
N SER A 184 13.07 7.51 -8.20
CA SER A 184 13.89 6.32 -7.98
C SER A 184 13.90 5.90 -6.50
N ALA A 185 14.02 6.86 -5.58
CA ALA A 185 13.97 6.59 -4.15
C ALA A 185 12.61 6.06 -3.72
N THR A 186 11.52 6.61 -4.26
CA THR A 186 10.14 6.17 -3.99
C THR A 186 9.92 4.74 -4.45
N LEU A 187 10.33 4.39 -5.67
CA LEU A 187 10.21 3.03 -6.21
C LEU A 187 11.00 2.02 -5.36
N ILE A 188 12.24 2.34 -4.98
CA ILE A 188 13.05 1.47 -4.11
C ILE A 188 12.39 1.28 -2.74
N ALA A 189 11.87 2.33 -2.14
CA ALA A 189 11.19 2.29 -0.86
C ALA A 189 9.90 1.46 -0.94
N LEU A 190 9.09 1.67 -1.97
CA LEU A 190 7.84 0.94 -2.22
C LEU A 190 8.09 -0.55 -2.46
N HIS A 191 9.04 -0.90 -3.31
CA HIS A 191 9.46 -2.30 -3.50
C HIS A 191 9.94 -2.95 -2.19
N GLY A 192 10.66 -2.21 -1.36
CA GLY A 192 11.09 -2.66 -0.04
C GLY A 192 9.90 -2.96 0.90
N VAL A 193 8.87 -2.12 0.91
CA VAL A 193 7.64 -2.33 1.70
C VAL A 193 6.88 -3.54 1.19
N VAL A 194 6.66 -3.66 -0.13
CA VAL A 194 5.93 -4.78 -0.74
C VAL A 194 6.65 -6.10 -0.49
N SER A 195 7.97 -6.14 -0.66
CA SER A 195 8.78 -7.33 -0.38
C SER A 195 8.66 -7.77 1.07
N ARG A 196 8.65 -6.83 2.02
CA ARG A 196 8.47 -7.11 3.45
C ARG A 196 7.05 -7.59 3.76
N ALA A 197 6.03 -7.03 3.12
CA ALA A 197 4.65 -7.44 3.30
C ALA A 197 4.40 -8.88 2.79
N ARG A 198 5.11 -9.30 1.74
CA ARG A 198 5.02 -10.66 1.18
C ARG A 198 5.82 -11.70 1.98
N ASN A 199 6.85 -11.28 2.72
CA ASN A 199 7.69 -12.19 3.51
C ASN A 199 7.28 -12.17 4.98
N PRO A 200 6.68 -13.25 5.50
CA PRO A 200 6.28 -13.34 6.91
C PRO A 200 7.50 -13.31 7.87
N ILE A 201 8.69 -13.62 7.37
CA ILE A 201 9.96 -13.60 8.13
C ILE A 201 10.86 -12.53 7.50
N SER A 202 10.45 -11.27 7.60
CA SER A 202 11.29 -10.16 7.13
C SER A 202 12.33 -9.80 8.20
N VAL A 203 13.60 -9.68 7.77
CA VAL A 203 14.69 -9.24 8.65
C VAL A 203 14.41 -7.80 9.09
N PRO A 204 14.45 -7.47 10.41
CA PRO A 204 14.24 -6.11 10.89
C PRO A 204 15.14 -5.10 10.16
N LEU A 205 14.61 -3.89 9.91
CA LEU A 205 15.33 -2.85 9.16
C LEU A 205 16.67 -2.46 9.84
N GLY A 206 16.82 -2.70 11.15
CA GLY A 206 18.05 -2.48 11.89
C GLY A 206 19.25 -3.30 11.40
N PHE A 207 19.02 -4.50 10.87
CA PHE A 207 20.11 -5.36 10.39
C PHE A 207 20.67 -4.88 9.05
N PRO A 208 22.01 -4.87 8.85
CA PRO A 208 22.67 -4.31 7.67
C PRO A 208 22.69 -5.27 6.48
N THR A 209 21.53 -5.79 6.05
CA THR A 209 21.42 -6.53 4.80
C THR A 209 21.51 -5.59 3.60
N PRO A 210 21.99 -6.04 2.40
CA PRO A 210 22.02 -5.19 1.22
C PRO A 210 20.67 -4.56 0.87
N ALA A 211 19.57 -5.30 1.02
CA ALA A 211 18.21 -4.81 0.81
C ALA A 211 17.84 -3.72 1.84
N ASN A 212 18.12 -3.93 3.13
CA ASN A 212 17.88 -2.95 4.17
C ASN A 212 18.71 -1.68 3.98
N LEU A 213 19.96 -1.80 3.56
CA LEU A 213 20.82 -0.65 3.30
C LEU A 213 20.32 0.17 2.11
N ARG A 214 19.86 -0.48 1.03
CA ARG A 214 19.23 0.20 -0.11
C ARG A 214 17.97 0.94 0.33
N MET A 215 17.08 0.28 1.07
CA MET A 215 15.85 0.88 1.58
C MET A 215 16.13 2.07 2.52
N LYS A 216 17.09 1.96 3.46
CA LYS A 216 17.49 3.06 4.35
C LYS A 216 18.02 4.27 3.59
N ARG A 217 18.83 4.04 2.53
CA ARG A 217 19.33 5.14 1.69
C ARG A 217 18.18 5.82 0.94
N ALA A 218 17.23 5.04 0.41
CA ALA A 218 16.05 5.58 -0.25
C ALA A 218 15.21 6.42 0.71
N ILE A 219 14.89 5.91 1.90
CA ILE A 219 14.16 6.65 2.94
C ILE A 219 14.89 7.97 3.28
N LYS A 220 16.19 7.94 3.51
CA LYS A 220 16.96 9.15 3.82
C LYS A 220 16.93 10.20 2.70
N ARG A 221 16.86 9.77 1.42
CA ARG A 221 16.71 10.69 0.29
C ARG A 221 15.32 11.32 0.28
N LEU A 222 14.28 10.51 0.52
CA LEU A 222 12.91 11.01 0.62
C LEU A 222 12.75 11.99 1.79
N ASP A 223 13.29 11.67 2.97
CA ASP A 223 13.29 12.58 4.12
C ASP A 223 13.95 13.92 3.78
N LYS A 224 15.12 13.88 3.12
CA LYS A 224 15.82 15.10 2.68
C LYS A 224 14.99 15.92 1.70
N ALA A 225 14.29 15.26 0.75
CA ALA A 225 13.42 15.95 -0.20
C ALA A 225 12.22 16.59 0.50
N VAL A 226 11.60 15.89 1.46
CA VAL A 226 10.49 16.42 2.25
C VAL A 226 10.93 17.58 3.17
N ASP A 227 12.11 17.49 3.76
CA ASP A 227 12.67 18.56 4.63
C ASP A 227 13.02 19.83 3.83
N ALA A 228 13.16 19.73 2.51
CA ALA A 228 13.45 20.87 1.62
C ALA A 228 12.18 21.59 1.12
N ILE A 229 10.99 21.00 1.30
CA ILE A 229 9.67 21.55 1.01
C ILE A 229 9.20 22.46 2.15
#